data_e29c2e1a40485d968c3f0cd2c708721f
#
_entry.id   e29c2e1a40485d968c3f0cd2c708721f
#
_cell.length_a   1.000
_cell.length_b   1.000
_cell.length_c   1.000
_cell.angle_alpha   90.00
_cell.angle_beta   90.00
_cell.angle_gamma   90.00
#
_symmetry.space_group_name_H-M   'P 1'
#
loop_
_entity.id
_entity.type
_entity.pdbx_description
1 polymer ?
#
loop_
_entity_poly.entity_id
_entity_poly.type
_entity_poly.pdbx_seq_one_letter_code
_entity_poly.pdbx_strand_id
1 'polypeptide(L)'
;MKIVVTGAAGFIATNLLPRLLNAGHEVHGIDNFFLGKREFVARAPEMRFHELDLLDRESVTRLFAEVRPDRVWHLAANSDISFGTTYTDFDLKGGTLVTYNVLEAMRLAGTKEIVFASSGAIYGEPSVMPTPEEYGPLFPISMYAASKIACETMITAFCHNYAMRAWIFRFGNIVGPFPTHGVIYDFIRKLKADPSRLQMLGDGMQSKPYVHVEDCLDGMMFGQERAHDEVNCYNLAVPDQTSVNEIAQWTIEAMGLDPARVPIERSGTKRGWPGDVTQVRLDTRKMEALGWRPSISSAEAVRRSIRECVEQLR
;
A
#
# COMPACT_ATOMS: atom_id res chain seq x y z
N MET A 1 -8.08 -11.93 19.49
CA MET A 1 -7.45 -10.61 19.74
C MET A 1 -8.40 -9.53 19.27
N LYS A 2 -8.33 -8.35 19.90
CA LYS A 2 -8.96 -7.13 19.37
C LYS A 2 -8.00 -6.40 18.46
N ILE A 3 -8.39 -6.16 17.22
CA ILE A 3 -7.55 -5.56 16.20
C ILE A 3 -8.20 -4.29 15.68
N VAL A 4 -7.45 -3.19 15.64
CA VAL A 4 -7.85 -1.99 14.91
C VAL A 4 -7.16 -1.98 13.55
N VAL A 5 -7.95 -1.74 12.49
CA VAL A 5 -7.45 -1.55 11.12
C VAL A 5 -7.78 -0.13 10.67
N THR A 6 -6.79 0.70 10.45
CA THR A 6 -6.99 2.04 9.88
C THR A 6 -6.90 2.01 8.36
N GLY A 7 -7.62 2.89 7.68
CA GLY A 7 -7.77 2.82 6.23
C GLY A 7 -8.64 1.62 5.80
N ALA A 8 -9.65 1.27 6.62
CA ALA A 8 -10.44 0.06 6.51
C ALA A 8 -11.29 -0.03 5.22
N ALA A 9 -11.56 1.08 4.56
CA ALA A 9 -12.26 1.15 3.28
C ALA A 9 -11.29 1.26 2.08
N GLY A 10 -9.98 1.08 2.31
CA GLY A 10 -8.93 1.11 1.29
C GLY A 10 -8.66 -0.27 0.67
N PHE A 11 -7.87 -0.29 -0.40
CA PHE A 11 -7.53 -1.47 -1.20
C PHE A 11 -6.94 -2.62 -0.36
N ILE A 12 -5.85 -2.36 0.37
CA ILE A 12 -5.15 -3.41 1.15
C ILE A 12 -6.08 -3.94 2.26
N ALA A 13 -6.76 -3.03 2.98
CA ALA A 13 -7.66 -3.40 4.07
C ALA A 13 -8.83 -4.26 3.58
N THR A 14 -9.43 -3.93 2.43
CA THR A 14 -10.55 -4.69 1.85
C THR A 14 -10.21 -6.17 1.63
N ASN A 15 -8.95 -6.46 1.30
CA ASN A 15 -8.46 -7.83 1.12
C ASN A 15 -7.96 -8.47 2.44
N LEU A 16 -7.51 -7.66 3.43
CA LEU A 16 -7.04 -8.12 4.74
C LEU A 16 -8.18 -8.48 5.70
N LEU A 17 -9.23 -7.66 5.74
CA LEU A 17 -10.30 -7.75 6.73
C LEU A 17 -10.96 -9.13 6.80
N PRO A 18 -11.32 -9.79 5.67
CA PRO A 18 -11.89 -11.14 5.72
C PRO A 18 -10.92 -12.16 6.34
N ARG A 19 -9.61 -12.01 6.15
CA ARG A 19 -8.60 -12.92 6.71
C ARG A 19 -8.54 -12.80 8.23
N LEU A 20 -8.57 -11.55 8.77
CA LEU A 20 -8.56 -11.31 10.21
C LEU A 20 -9.85 -11.81 10.88
N LEU A 21 -11.00 -11.59 10.26
CA LEU A 21 -12.30 -12.06 10.76
C LEU A 21 -12.36 -13.60 10.76
N ASN A 22 -11.94 -14.25 9.68
CA ASN A 22 -11.90 -15.71 9.57
C ASN A 22 -10.92 -16.36 10.58
N ALA A 23 -9.88 -15.63 10.99
CA ALA A 23 -8.97 -16.05 12.05
C ALA A 23 -9.59 -15.86 13.47
N GLY A 24 -10.85 -15.42 13.57
CA GLY A 24 -11.58 -15.27 14.83
C GLY A 24 -11.20 -14.03 15.64
N HIS A 25 -10.67 -12.99 14.98
CA HIS A 25 -10.37 -11.73 15.65
C HIS A 25 -11.61 -10.82 15.74
N GLU A 26 -11.72 -10.05 16.82
CA GLU A 26 -12.64 -8.91 16.92
C GLU A 26 -11.97 -7.73 16.18
N VAL A 27 -12.57 -7.29 15.06
CA VAL A 27 -11.97 -6.29 14.20
C VAL A 27 -12.75 -4.97 14.23
N HIS A 28 -12.05 -3.88 14.48
CA HIS A 28 -12.54 -2.51 14.42
C HIS A 28 -11.87 -1.79 13.25
N GLY A 29 -12.66 -1.39 12.25
CA GLY A 29 -12.17 -0.66 11.08
C GLY A 29 -12.41 0.84 11.23
N ILE A 30 -11.41 1.66 10.88
CA ILE A 30 -11.49 3.12 10.89
C ILE A 30 -11.20 3.65 9.49
N ASP A 31 -12.09 4.50 8.95
CA ASP A 31 -11.88 5.23 7.69
C ASP A 31 -12.76 6.49 7.67
N ASN A 32 -12.34 7.52 6.94
CA ASN A 32 -13.10 8.74 6.71
C ASN A 32 -13.66 8.84 5.27
N PHE A 33 -13.45 7.80 4.46
CA PHE A 33 -13.81 7.70 3.05
C PHE A 33 -13.21 8.76 2.13
N PHE A 34 -12.11 9.38 2.51
CA PHE A 34 -11.47 10.37 1.64
C PHE A 34 -10.98 9.74 0.32
N LEU A 35 -10.30 8.58 0.39
CA LEU A 35 -9.90 7.76 -0.76
C LEU A 35 -10.56 6.37 -0.74
N GLY A 36 -11.03 5.95 0.42
CA GLY A 36 -11.72 4.68 0.63
C GLY A 36 -13.12 4.66 0.02
N LYS A 37 -13.65 3.48 -0.24
CA LYS A 37 -14.97 3.30 -0.85
C LYS A 37 -15.95 2.66 0.13
N ARG A 38 -17.15 3.25 0.26
CA ARG A 38 -18.21 2.73 1.17
C ARG A 38 -18.60 1.28 0.85
N GLU A 39 -18.64 0.93 -0.44
CA GLU A 39 -18.96 -0.43 -0.87
C GLU A 39 -17.95 -1.48 -0.40
N PHE A 40 -16.70 -1.09 -0.09
CA PHE A 40 -15.68 -2.01 0.38
C PHE A 40 -15.91 -2.45 1.83
N VAL A 41 -16.53 -1.61 2.66
CA VAL A 41 -16.90 -1.96 4.04
C VAL A 41 -17.89 -3.12 4.09
N ALA A 42 -18.81 -3.21 3.12
CA ALA A 42 -19.79 -4.28 3.04
C ALA A 42 -19.18 -5.69 2.82
N ARG A 43 -17.89 -5.78 2.48
CA ARG A 43 -17.18 -7.05 2.31
C ARG A 43 -16.73 -7.70 3.62
N ALA A 44 -16.80 -6.95 4.73
CA ALA A 44 -16.45 -7.41 6.07
C ALA A 44 -17.58 -7.03 7.05
N PRO A 45 -18.78 -7.62 6.89
CA PRO A 45 -19.98 -7.19 7.64
C PRO A 45 -19.87 -7.43 9.15
N GLU A 46 -19.01 -8.37 9.58
CA GLU A 46 -18.77 -8.65 11.00
C GLU A 46 -17.79 -7.64 11.65
N MET A 47 -17.13 -6.79 10.87
CA MET A 47 -16.26 -5.73 11.37
C MET A 47 -17.10 -4.62 12.01
N ARG A 48 -16.67 -4.14 13.17
CA ARG A 48 -17.21 -2.90 13.75
C ARG A 48 -16.59 -1.71 13.06
N PHE A 49 -17.36 -1.05 12.20
CA PHE A 49 -16.85 0.09 11.42
C PHE A 49 -17.07 1.41 12.16
N HIS A 50 -16.05 2.26 12.15
CA HIS A 50 -16.02 3.61 12.70
C HIS A 50 -15.70 4.61 11.59
N GLU A 51 -16.69 5.41 11.18
CA GLU A 51 -16.45 6.54 10.27
C GLU A 51 -15.81 7.67 11.09
N LEU A 52 -14.48 7.80 10.98
CA LEU A 52 -13.69 8.69 11.82
C LEU A 52 -12.47 9.19 11.05
N ASP A 53 -12.22 10.51 11.14
CA ASP A 53 -10.98 11.11 10.65
C ASP A 53 -9.86 10.94 11.69
N LEU A 54 -8.77 10.30 11.30
CA LEU A 54 -7.59 10.11 12.16
C LEU A 54 -6.88 11.43 12.53
N LEU A 55 -7.21 12.54 11.89
CA LEU A 55 -6.78 13.88 12.30
C LEU A 55 -7.52 14.37 13.54
N ASP A 56 -8.73 13.87 13.83
CA ASP A 56 -9.44 14.12 15.08
C ASP A 56 -8.84 13.29 16.22
N ARG A 57 -7.76 13.83 16.81
CA ARG A 57 -7.00 13.18 17.87
C ARG A 57 -7.86 12.80 19.07
N GLU A 58 -8.84 13.63 19.45
CA GLU A 58 -9.66 13.38 20.64
C GLU A 58 -10.57 12.17 20.42
N SER A 59 -11.22 12.09 19.26
CA SER A 59 -12.08 10.97 18.91
C SER A 59 -11.30 9.68 18.71
N VAL A 60 -10.11 9.73 18.09
CA VAL A 60 -9.20 8.58 17.98
C VAL A 60 -8.79 8.08 19.37
N THR A 61 -8.37 8.98 20.27
CA THR A 61 -7.95 8.61 21.64
C THR A 61 -9.11 7.97 22.41
N ARG A 62 -10.33 8.52 22.29
CA ARG A 62 -11.53 7.98 22.93
C ARG A 62 -11.84 6.58 22.43
N LEU A 63 -11.83 6.37 21.11
CA LEU A 63 -12.08 5.07 20.52
C LEU A 63 -11.07 4.01 20.99
N PHE A 64 -9.78 4.36 21.04
CA PHE A 64 -8.74 3.44 21.51
C PHE A 64 -8.88 3.11 23.00
N ALA A 65 -9.30 4.07 23.82
CA ALA A 65 -9.59 3.84 25.25
C ALA A 65 -10.77 2.89 25.47
N GLU A 66 -11.80 2.97 24.60
CA GLU A 66 -12.98 2.09 24.64
C GLU A 66 -12.65 0.67 24.13
N VAL A 67 -11.99 0.57 22.98
CA VAL A 67 -11.69 -0.71 22.33
C VAL A 67 -10.55 -1.44 23.03
N ARG A 68 -9.48 -0.74 23.45
CA ARG A 68 -8.23 -1.29 23.99
C ARG A 68 -7.69 -2.40 23.07
N PRO A 69 -7.30 -2.07 21.84
CA PRO A 69 -6.86 -3.08 20.88
C PRO A 69 -5.56 -3.73 21.33
N ASP A 70 -5.42 -5.03 21.04
CA ASP A 70 -4.15 -5.75 21.24
C ASP A 70 -3.13 -5.36 20.17
N ARG A 71 -3.61 -5.09 18.91
CA ARG A 71 -2.78 -4.78 17.75
C ARG A 71 -3.47 -3.79 16.82
N VAL A 72 -2.66 -2.96 16.18
CA VAL A 72 -3.10 -2.05 15.12
C VAL A 72 -2.47 -2.44 13.78
N TRP A 73 -3.30 -2.57 12.73
CA TRP A 73 -2.86 -2.58 11.34
C TRP A 73 -3.06 -1.18 10.77
N HIS A 74 -1.97 -0.42 10.69
CA HIS A 74 -2.02 0.97 10.26
C HIS A 74 -1.78 1.05 8.75
N LEU A 75 -2.90 1.06 7.99
CA LEU A 75 -2.92 1.09 6.53
C LEU A 75 -3.39 2.44 5.98
N ALA A 76 -3.94 3.31 6.84
CA ALA A 76 -4.37 4.65 6.45
C ALA A 76 -3.18 5.49 5.98
N ALA A 77 -3.25 5.99 4.77
CA ALA A 77 -2.30 6.93 4.18
C ALA A 77 -2.90 7.53 2.90
N ASN A 78 -2.28 8.59 2.39
CA ASN A 78 -2.45 8.91 0.99
C ASN A 78 -1.83 7.78 0.14
N SER A 79 -2.59 7.20 -0.75
CA SER A 79 -2.11 6.15 -1.66
C SER A 79 -1.82 6.68 -3.07
N ASP A 80 -2.24 7.91 -3.40
CA ASP A 80 -1.94 8.59 -4.67
C ASP A 80 -0.77 9.55 -4.51
N ILE A 81 0.44 9.08 -4.84
CA ILE A 81 1.69 9.84 -4.71
C ILE A 81 1.65 11.16 -5.49
N SER A 82 0.93 11.20 -6.62
CA SER A 82 0.84 12.38 -7.47
C SER A 82 0.09 13.54 -6.80
N PHE A 83 -0.81 13.23 -5.87
CA PHE A 83 -1.60 14.22 -5.14
C PHE A 83 -0.74 15.18 -4.32
N GLY A 84 0.33 14.68 -3.71
CA GLY A 84 1.30 15.47 -2.95
C GLY A 84 2.08 16.50 -3.76
N THR A 85 2.09 16.39 -5.10
CA THR A 85 2.71 17.42 -5.97
C THR A 85 1.85 18.68 -6.10
N THR A 86 0.54 18.55 -5.92
CA THR A 86 -0.42 19.66 -5.99
C THR A 86 -0.74 20.20 -4.60
N TYR A 87 -0.92 19.30 -3.63
CA TYR A 87 -1.29 19.62 -2.26
C TYR A 87 -0.17 19.15 -1.32
N THR A 88 0.82 19.99 -1.10
CA THR A 88 2.08 19.63 -0.42
C THR A 88 1.92 19.27 1.06
N ASP A 89 0.85 19.72 1.72
CA ASP A 89 0.53 19.39 3.11
C ASP A 89 -0.30 18.10 3.26
N PHE A 90 -0.74 17.50 2.12
CA PHE A 90 -1.63 16.35 2.12
C PHE A 90 -0.97 15.11 2.74
N ASP A 91 0.25 14.80 2.33
CA ASP A 91 1.00 13.68 2.88
C ASP A 91 1.47 13.93 4.33
N LEU A 92 1.74 15.19 4.69
CA LEU A 92 2.03 15.56 6.07
C LEU A 92 0.82 15.26 6.97
N LYS A 93 -0.38 15.68 6.56
CA LYS A 93 -1.61 15.46 7.33
C LYS A 93 -2.05 14.00 7.29
N GLY A 94 -2.28 13.47 6.08
CA GLY A 94 -2.83 12.12 5.86
C GLY A 94 -1.86 10.97 6.08
N GLY A 95 -0.57 11.25 6.27
CA GLY A 95 0.46 10.27 6.61
C GLY A 95 1.06 10.52 7.98
N THR A 96 1.84 11.59 8.11
CA THR A 96 2.66 11.84 9.31
C THR A 96 1.82 12.14 10.55
N LEU A 97 0.88 13.08 10.48
CA LEU A 97 0.07 13.48 11.64
C LEU A 97 -0.91 12.41 12.06
N VAL A 98 -1.54 11.72 11.11
CA VAL A 98 -2.45 10.60 11.44
C VAL A 98 -1.69 9.44 12.08
N THR A 99 -0.46 9.15 11.64
CA THR A 99 0.39 8.14 12.27
C THR A 99 0.73 8.54 13.71
N TYR A 100 1.10 9.80 13.95
CA TYR A 100 1.33 10.30 15.29
C TYR A 100 0.09 10.14 16.19
N ASN A 101 -1.10 10.51 15.71
CA ASN A 101 -2.33 10.39 16.49
C ASN A 101 -2.66 8.94 16.83
N VAL A 102 -2.42 8.00 15.91
CA VAL A 102 -2.60 6.56 16.15
C VAL A 102 -1.60 6.07 17.20
N LEU A 103 -0.32 6.41 17.08
CA LEU A 103 0.73 6.00 18.04
C LEU A 103 0.45 6.55 19.45
N GLU A 104 0.02 7.80 19.56
CA GLU A 104 -0.33 8.41 20.84
C GLU A 104 -1.57 7.75 21.47
N ALA A 105 -2.60 7.46 20.66
CA ALA A 105 -3.77 6.73 21.12
C ALA A 105 -3.42 5.30 21.58
N MET A 106 -2.54 4.61 20.86
CA MET A 106 -1.99 3.31 21.28
C MET A 106 -1.27 3.40 22.62
N ARG A 107 -0.39 4.39 22.78
CA ARG A 107 0.35 4.62 24.04
C ARG A 107 -0.59 4.82 25.22
N LEU A 108 -1.60 5.67 25.06
CA LEU A 108 -2.58 5.99 26.11
C LEU A 108 -3.49 4.78 26.43
N ALA A 109 -3.86 3.98 25.44
CA ALA A 109 -4.67 2.78 25.63
C ALA A 109 -3.87 1.54 26.12
N GLY A 110 -2.53 1.61 26.12
CA GLY A 110 -1.66 0.50 26.48
C GLY A 110 -1.45 -0.54 25.36
N THR A 111 -1.86 -0.22 24.12
CA THR A 111 -1.63 -1.07 22.93
C THR A 111 -0.16 -1.11 22.56
N LYS A 112 0.38 -2.31 22.33
CA LYS A 112 1.83 -2.51 22.16
C LYS A 112 2.27 -2.92 20.76
N GLU A 113 1.39 -3.31 19.88
CA GLU A 113 1.74 -3.90 18.59
C GLU A 113 1.18 -3.11 17.41
N ILE A 114 2.06 -2.76 16.46
CA ILE A 114 1.68 -2.06 15.22
C ILE A 114 2.27 -2.75 14.00
N VAL A 115 1.42 -3.01 13.00
CA VAL A 115 1.82 -3.42 11.65
C VAL A 115 1.61 -2.23 10.73
N PHE A 116 2.68 -1.79 10.07
CA PHE A 116 2.68 -0.57 9.27
C PHE A 116 2.97 -0.82 7.80
N ALA A 117 2.11 -0.30 6.93
CA ALA A 117 2.31 -0.29 5.49
C ALA A 117 3.20 0.88 5.09
N SER A 118 4.49 0.62 4.90
CA SER A 118 5.46 1.55 4.32
C SER A 118 5.60 1.33 2.81
N SER A 119 6.61 1.91 2.19
CA SER A 119 6.77 1.90 0.74
C SER A 119 8.24 1.89 0.33
N GLY A 120 8.57 1.19 -0.74
CA GLY A 120 9.88 1.29 -1.40
C GLY A 120 10.18 2.68 -1.98
N ALA A 121 9.18 3.55 -2.12
CA ALA A 121 9.38 4.94 -2.55
C ALA A 121 10.30 5.75 -1.61
N ILE A 122 10.44 5.33 -0.35
CA ILE A 122 11.34 5.98 0.63
C ILE A 122 12.80 5.99 0.19
N TYR A 123 13.21 5.03 -0.62
CA TYR A 123 14.58 4.94 -1.11
C TYR A 123 14.93 6.00 -2.16
N GLY A 124 13.91 6.67 -2.75
CA GLY A 124 14.12 7.64 -3.80
C GLY A 124 14.77 7.02 -5.04
N GLU A 125 15.91 7.55 -5.43
CA GLU A 125 16.78 7.03 -6.51
C GLU A 125 18.07 6.43 -5.91
N PRO A 126 18.01 5.17 -5.43
CA PRO A 126 19.12 4.58 -4.71
C PRO A 126 20.30 4.26 -5.63
N SER A 127 21.53 4.40 -5.09
CA SER A 127 22.77 4.03 -5.79
C SER A 127 23.05 2.52 -5.77
N VAL A 128 22.30 1.74 -4.97
CA VAL A 128 22.44 0.29 -4.83
C VAL A 128 21.15 -0.39 -5.21
N MET A 129 21.18 -1.31 -6.15
CA MET A 129 20.03 -2.12 -6.58
C MET A 129 20.46 -3.59 -6.75
N PRO A 130 19.66 -4.55 -6.24
CA PRO A 130 18.46 -4.38 -5.41
C PRO A 130 18.78 -3.64 -4.10
N THR A 131 17.82 -2.78 -3.65
CA THR A 131 18.04 -1.90 -2.49
C THR A 131 17.66 -2.64 -1.19
N PRO A 132 18.63 -2.86 -0.27
CA PRO A 132 18.36 -3.53 1.00
C PRO A 132 17.71 -2.59 2.02
N GLU A 133 17.13 -3.16 3.09
CA GLU A 133 16.45 -2.41 4.15
C GLU A 133 17.39 -1.45 4.90
N GLU A 134 18.67 -1.78 4.98
CA GLU A 134 19.71 -1.01 5.65
C GLU A 134 20.26 0.16 4.80
N TYR A 135 19.78 0.31 3.54
CA TYR A 135 20.22 1.39 2.67
C TYR A 135 19.94 2.77 3.29
N GLY A 136 20.96 3.61 3.27
CA GLY A 136 20.91 4.98 3.72
C GLY A 136 22.16 5.78 3.32
N PRO A 137 22.13 7.12 3.44
CA PRO A 137 20.98 7.93 3.87
C PRO A 137 19.83 7.96 2.86
N LEU A 138 18.59 8.16 3.35
CA LEU A 138 17.40 8.19 2.51
C LEU A 138 17.15 9.61 1.98
N PHE A 139 17.05 9.74 0.66
CA PHE A 139 16.72 10.99 -0.03
C PHE A 139 15.44 10.82 -0.87
N PRO A 140 14.26 11.00 -0.24
CA PRO A 140 12.98 10.82 -0.93
C PRO A 140 12.78 11.91 -2.00
N ILE A 141 12.13 11.55 -3.11
CA ILE A 141 11.83 12.47 -4.22
C ILE A 141 10.34 12.83 -4.32
N SER A 142 9.54 12.45 -3.31
CA SER A 142 8.12 12.81 -3.20
C SER A 142 7.73 13.13 -1.76
N MET A 143 6.69 13.96 -1.58
CA MET A 143 6.13 14.28 -0.24
C MET A 143 5.59 13.01 0.44
N TYR A 144 4.99 12.11 -0.33
CA TYR A 144 4.56 10.80 0.13
C TYR A 144 5.71 9.99 0.77
N ALA A 145 6.83 9.88 0.05
CA ALA A 145 7.98 9.14 0.55
C ALA A 145 8.59 9.79 1.80
N ALA A 146 8.69 11.13 1.83
CA ALA A 146 9.12 11.89 3.01
C ALA A 146 8.21 11.62 4.22
N SER A 147 6.88 11.60 4.01
CA SER A 147 5.91 11.27 5.04
C SER A 147 6.08 9.83 5.55
N LYS A 148 6.28 8.85 4.66
CA LYS A 148 6.53 7.46 5.07
C LYS A 148 7.80 7.30 5.90
N ILE A 149 8.89 8.00 5.55
CA ILE A 149 10.12 8.03 6.38
C ILE A 149 9.82 8.62 7.76
N ALA A 150 9.11 9.73 7.83
CA ALA A 150 8.71 10.33 9.11
C ALA A 150 7.86 9.37 9.95
N CYS A 151 6.95 8.61 9.33
CA CYS A 151 6.17 7.59 10.02
C CYS A 151 7.07 6.45 10.58
N GLU A 152 7.96 5.88 9.76
CA GLU A 152 8.87 4.81 10.21
C GLU A 152 9.73 5.27 11.39
N THR A 153 10.30 6.47 11.33
CA THR A 153 11.14 7.01 12.40
C THR A 153 10.35 7.29 13.67
N MET A 154 9.12 7.81 13.58
CA MET A 154 8.24 7.97 14.75
C MET A 154 7.85 6.62 15.34
N ILE A 155 7.46 5.64 14.54
CA ILE A 155 7.11 4.29 15.01
C ILE A 155 8.29 3.69 15.77
N THR A 156 9.51 3.76 15.22
CA THR A 156 10.74 3.27 15.86
C THR A 156 10.98 3.95 17.21
N ALA A 157 10.83 5.29 17.27
CA ALA A 157 10.98 6.06 18.51
C ALA A 157 9.93 5.67 19.57
N PHE A 158 8.67 5.44 19.16
CA PHE A 158 7.61 5.00 20.07
C PHE A 158 7.87 3.57 20.59
N CYS A 159 8.34 2.66 19.73
CA CYS A 159 8.73 1.32 20.16
C CYS A 159 9.77 1.39 21.26
N HIS A 160 10.86 2.09 21.03
CA HIS A 160 11.95 2.22 21.97
C HIS A 160 11.55 2.91 23.29
N ASN A 161 10.76 4.00 23.22
CA ASN A 161 10.41 4.78 24.43
C ASN A 161 9.27 4.16 25.24
N TYR A 162 8.37 3.39 24.62
CA TYR A 162 7.14 2.92 25.28
C TYR A 162 6.97 1.40 25.25
N ALA A 163 8.06 0.66 24.98
CA ALA A 163 8.07 -0.80 24.89
C ALA A 163 6.94 -1.33 23.98
N MET A 164 6.85 -0.75 22.79
CA MET A 164 5.99 -1.22 21.70
C MET A 164 6.80 -2.12 20.76
N ARG A 165 6.11 -2.83 19.88
CA ARG A 165 6.70 -3.65 18.83
C ARG A 165 6.09 -3.26 17.48
N ALA A 166 6.94 -3.14 16.47
CA ALA A 166 6.50 -2.78 15.12
C ALA A 166 6.93 -3.81 14.07
N TRP A 167 6.04 -4.01 13.08
CA TRP A 167 6.35 -4.65 11.81
C TRP A 167 6.12 -3.64 10.69
N ILE A 168 7.18 -3.23 10.03
CA ILE A 168 7.21 -2.23 8.97
C ILE A 168 7.48 -2.95 7.64
N PHE A 169 6.55 -2.84 6.70
CA PHE A 169 6.70 -3.46 5.40
C PHE A 169 6.83 -2.40 4.31
N ARG A 170 7.99 -2.36 3.65
CA ARG A 170 8.28 -1.47 2.53
C ARG A 170 7.86 -2.15 1.24
N PHE A 171 6.71 -1.77 0.72
CA PHE A 171 6.12 -2.42 -0.44
C PHE A 171 6.78 -2.03 -1.76
N GLY A 172 6.86 -3.00 -2.69
CA GLY A 172 6.81 -2.75 -4.12
C GLY A 172 5.43 -2.22 -4.54
N ASN A 173 5.10 -2.31 -5.82
CA ASN A 173 3.78 -1.92 -6.29
C ASN A 173 2.77 -3.05 -6.03
N ILE A 174 1.76 -2.79 -5.20
CA ILE A 174 0.74 -3.79 -4.90
C ILE A 174 -0.41 -3.68 -5.90
N VAL A 175 -0.82 -4.82 -6.47
CA VAL A 175 -1.92 -4.94 -7.43
C VAL A 175 -2.88 -6.07 -7.01
N GLY A 176 -4.13 -6.02 -7.46
CA GLY A 176 -5.14 -7.01 -7.11
C GLY A 176 -6.56 -6.47 -7.23
N PRO A 177 -7.54 -7.24 -6.76
CA PRO A 177 -8.95 -6.84 -6.78
C PRO A 177 -9.24 -5.69 -5.81
N PHE A 178 -10.27 -4.91 -6.11
CA PHE A 178 -10.76 -3.75 -5.34
C PHE A 178 -9.80 -2.55 -5.28
N PRO A 179 -9.10 -2.18 -6.38
CA PRO A 179 -8.25 -1.02 -6.40
C PRO A 179 -9.08 0.27 -6.32
N THR A 180 -8.52 1.29 -5.67
CA THR A 180 -9.08 2.66 -5.67
C THR A 180 -8.43 3.54 -6.73
N HIS A 181 -7.22 3.20 -7.18
CA HIS A 181 -6.38 3.92 -8.14
C HIS A 181 -5.30 2.97 -8.69
N GLY A 182 -4.38 3.50 -9.50
CA GLY A 182 -3.23 2.78 -10.05
C GLY A 182 -3.37 2.49 -11.53
N VAL A 183 -2.25 2.11 -12.16
CA VAL A 183 -2.12 2.02 -13.63
C VAL A 183 -3.14 1.07 -14.26
N ILE A 184 -3.39 -0.09 -13.66
CA ILE A 184 -4.37 -1.07 -14.17
C ILE A 184 -5.79 -0.48 -14.14
N TYR A 185 -6.17 0.08 -12.97
CA TYR A 185 -7.47 0.71 -12.79
C TYR A 185 -7.69 1.88 -13.74
N ASP A 186 -6.67 2.73 -13.93
CA ASP A 186 -6.72 3.88 -14.83
C ASP A 186 -6.86 3.44 -16.29
N PHE A 187 -6.10 2.45 -16.74
CA PHE A 187 -6.20 1.94 -18.11
C PHE A 187 -7.55 1.31 -18.41
N ILE A 188 -8.09 0.51 -17.50
CA ILE A 188 -9.44 -0.06 -17.67
C ILE A 188 -10.49 1.04 -17.77
N ARG A 189 -10.43 2.07 -16.90
CA ARG A 189 -11.37 3.21 -16.96
C ARG A 189 -11.27 3.98 -18.27
N LYS A 190 -10.05 4.26 -18.73
CA LYS A 190 -9.83 4.96 -20.01
C LYS A 190 -10.38 4.17 -21.19
N LEU A 191 -10.10 2.88 -21.28
CA LEU A 191 -10.59 2.01 -22.34
C LEU A 191 -12.12 1.80 -22.29
N LYS A 192 -12.73 1.85 -21.11
CA LYS A 192 -14.20 1.86 -20.98
C LYS A 192 -14.81 3.15 -21.50
N ALA A 193 -14.15 4.28 -21.26
CA ALA A 193 -14.62 5.59 -21.72
C ALA A 193 -14.38 5.80 -23.24
N ASP A 194 -13.24 5.35 -23.75
CA ASP A 194 -12.87 5.43 -25.16
C ASP A 194 -12.05 4.19 -25.58
N PRO A 195 -12.67 3.17 -26.16
CA PRO A 195 -11.99 1.94 -26.59
C PRO A 195 -11.13 2.13 -27.85
N SER A 196 -11.15 3.29 -28.50
CA SER A 196 -10.41 3.54 -29.73
C SER A 196 -8.94 3.89 -29.52
N ARG A 197 -8.52 4.25 -28.30
CA ARG A 197 -7.16 4.65 -27.94
C ARG A 197 -6.89 4.54 -26.45
N LEU A 198 -5.62 4.41 -26.07
CA LEU A 198 -5.20 4.41 -24.68
C LEU A 198 -4.18 5.52 -24.41
N GLN A 199 -4.55 6.48 -23.56
CA GLN A 199 -3.62 7.52 -23.10
C GLN A 199 -2.76 7.01 -21.94
N MET A 200 -1.43 7.10 -22.08
CA MET A 200 -0.44 6.65 -21.12
C MET A 200 0.49 7.79 -20.71
N LEU A 201 0.69 7.95 -19.40
CA LEU A 201 1.68 8.88 -18.87
C LEU A 201 3.08 8.28 -18.99
N GLY A 202 4.05 9.12 -19.36
CA GLY A 202 5.42 8.69 -19.59
C GLY A 202 5.64 8.08 -20.98
N ASP A 203 6.80 7.40 -21.13
CA ASP A 203 7.19 6.67 -22.34
C ASP A 203 6.82 5.18 -22.30
N GLY A 204 6.29 4.73 -21.15
CA GLY A 204 5.91 3.34 -20.91
C GLY A 204 7.05 2.39 -20.55
N MET A 205 8.27 2.90 -20.48
CA MET A 205 9.47 2.12 -20.12
C MET A 205 9.68 2.01 -18.60
N GLN A 206 8.91 2.77 -17.80
CA GLN A 206 8.91 2.61 -16.35
C GLN A 206 8.61 1.16 -15.98
N SER A 207 9.47 0.58 -15.15
CA SER A 207 9.38 -0.83 -14.78
C SER A 207 9.47 -0.97 -13.26
N LYS A 208 8.53 -1.72 -12.68
CA LYS A 208 8.40 -1.86 -11.22
C LYS A 208 8.10 -3.31 -10.84
N PRO A 209 8.46 -3.73 -9.60
CA PRO A 209 8.04 -5.02 -9.07
C PRO A 209 6.57 -4.94 -8.64
N TYR A 210 5.68 -5.64 -9.34
CA TYR A 210 4.27 -5.72 -8.97
C TYR A 210 4.01 -6.99 -8.17
N VAL A 211 3.50 -6.82 -6.96
CA VAL A 211 3.16 -7.91 -6.03
C VAL A 211 1.64 -8.04 -5.98
N HIS A 212 1.12 -9.25 -6.12
CA HIS A 212 -0.31 -9.46 -5.94
C HIS A 212 -0.69 -9.25 -4.46
N VAL A 213 -1.85 -8.66 -4.20
CA VAL A 213 -2.29 -8.34 -2.84
C VAL A 213 -2.36 -9.56 -1.92
N GLU A 214 -2.66 -10.76 -2.47
CA GLU A 214 -2.64 -12.01 -1.72
C GLU A 214 -1.23 -12.32 -1.19
N ASP A 215 -0.19 -12.28 -2.05
CA ASP A 215 1.20 -12.45 -1.63
C ASP A 215 1.65 -11.35 -0.66
N CYS A 216 1.21 -10.10 -0.89
CA CYS A 216 1.49 -9.00 0.04
C CYS A 216 0.97 -9.31 1.44
N LEU A 217 -0.29 -9.72 1.56
CA LEU A 217 -0.93 -10.04 2.84
C LEU A 217 -0.32 -11.29 3.48
N ASP A 218 -0.01 -12.31 2.68
CA ASP A 218 0.70 -13.49 3.17
C ASP A 218 2.06 -13.13 3.75
N GLY A 219 2.82 -12.27 3.06
CA GLY A 219 4.11 -11.78 3.55
C GLY A 219 4.00 -10.94 4.83
N MET A 220 3.01 -10.05 4.90
CA MET A 220 2.77 -9.24 6.10
C MET A 220 2.41 -10.12 7.31
N MET A 221 1.48 -11.05 7.15
CA MET A 221 1.03 -11.95 8.22
C MET A 221 2.18 -12.88 8.64
N PHE A 222 2.88 -13.47 7.67
CA PHE A 222 4.04 -14.33 7.93
C PHE A 222 5.15 -13.60 8.70
N GLY A 223 5.54 -12.41 8.24
CA GLY A 223 6.56 -11.60 8.90
C GLY A 223 6.14 -11.20 10.32
N GLN A 224 4.86 -10.86 10.51
CA GLN A 224 4.32 -10.53 11.81
C GLN A 224 4.32 -11.72 12.79
N GLU A 225 4.11 -12.94 12.28
CA GLU A 225 4.12 -14.15 13.11
C GLU A 225 5.54 -14.64 13.45
N ARG A 226 6.51 -14.41 12.58
CA ARG A 226 7.86 -14.99 12.68
C ARG A 226 8.93 -14.05 13.21
N ALA A 227 8.74 -12.75 13.08
CA ALA A 227 9.71 -11.75 13.51
C ALA A 227 9.35 -11.18 14.87
N HIS A 228 10.30 -11.18 15.81
CA HIS A 228 10.05 -10.87 17.22
C HIS A 228 10.93 -9.76 17.80
N ASP A 229 11.72 -9.09 16.97
CA ASP A 229 12.49 -7.92 17.40
C ASP A 229 11.55 -6.75 17.76
N GLU A 230 12.07 -5.76 18.46
CA GLU A 230 11.31 -4.56 18.82
C GLU A 230 10.83 -3.82 17.55
N VAL A 231 11.71 -3.69 16.55
CA VAL A 231 11.38 -3.11 15.24
C VAL A 231 11.79 -4.08 14.13
N ASN A 232 10.80 -4.58 13.42
CA ASN A 232 10.96 -5.53 12.33
C ASN A 232 10.67 -4.81 11.02
N CYS A 233 11.69 -4.59 10.19
CA CYS A 233 11.56 -3.89 8.91
C CYS A 233 11.92 -4.80 7.75
N TYR A 234 11.04 -4.90 6.76
CA TYR A 234 11.19 -5.79 5.61
C TYR A 234 10.75 -5.14 4.30
N ASN A 235 11.54 -5.34 3.26
CA ASN A 235 11.10 -5.13 1.90
C ASN A 235 10.15 -6.26 1.47
N LEU A 236 8.99 -5.89 0.92
CA LEU A 236 8.01 -6.85 0.43
C LEU A 236 7.77 -6.59 -1.06
N ALA A 237 8.44 -7.39 -1.89
CA ALA A 237 8.46 -7.26 -3.34
C ALA A 237 8.68 -8.61 -4.03
N VAL A 238 8.62 -8.60 -5.36
CA VAL A 238 9.07 -9.70 -6.24
C VAL A 238 10.40 -9.34 -6.88
N PRO A 239 11.24 -10.32 -7.28
CA PRO A 239 12.56 -10.04 -7.84
C PRO A 239 12.51 -9.50 -9.27
N ASP A 240 11.46 -9.81 -10.01
CA ASP A 240 11.23 -9.41 -11.39
C ASP A 240 10.38 -8.12 -11.48
N GLN A 241 10.30 -7.56 -12.68
CA GLN A 241 9.62 -6.30 -12.94
C GLN A 241 8.72 -6.41 -14.16
N THR A 242 7.70 -5.57 -14.22
CA THR A 242 6.80 -5.43 -15.37
C THR A 242 6.77 -3.96 -15.79
N SER A 243 6.85 -3.71 -17.08
CA SER A 243 6.80 -2.36 -17.66
C SER A 243 5.35 -1.88 -17.84
N VAL A 244 5.17 -0.55 -17.87
CA VAL A 244 3.86 0.05 -18.14
C VAL A 244 3.37 -0.29 -19.55
N ASN A 245 4.27 -0.47 -20.53
CA ASN A 245 3.92 -0.92 -21.88
C ASN A 245 3.28 -2.32 -21.88
N GLU A 246 3.85 -3.27 -21.12
CA GLU A 246 3.28 -4.63 -20.98
C GLU A 246 1.91 -4.58 -20.32
N ILE A 247 1.75 -3.77 -19.27
CA ILE A 247 0.46 -3.58 -18.59
C ILE A 247 -0.59 -3.03 -19.57
N ALA A 248 -0.22 -2.06 -20.39
CA ALA A 248 -1.12 -1.47 -21.38
C ALA A 248 -1.60 -2.52 -22.40
N GLN A 249 -0.68 -3.30 -22.97
CA GLN A 249 -1.01 -4.37 -23.93
C GLN A 249 -1.95 -5.41 -23.30
N TRP A 250 -1.61 -5.93 -22.12
CA TRP A 250 -2.43 -6.95 -21.45
C TRP A 250 -3.79 -6.41 -21.02
N THR A 251 -3.88 -5.13 -20.69
CA THR A 251 -5.19 -4.50 -20.36
C THR A 251 -6.07 -4.40 -21.60
N ILE A 252 -5.52 -3.98 -22.75
CA ILE A 252 -6.25 -3.93 -24.03
C ILE A 252 -6.77 -5.32 -24.40
N GLU A 253 -5.93 -6.34 -24.33
CA GLU A 253 -6.31 -7.75 -24.59
C GLU A 253 -7.44 -8.22 -23.66
N ALA A 254 -7.30 -7.98 -22.34
CA ALA A 254 -8.28 -8.41 -21.35
C ALA A 254 -9.64 -7.71 -21.48
N MET A 255 -9.64 -6.49 -22.05
CA MET A 255 -10.87 -5.77 -22.41
C MET A 255 -11.53 -6.29 -23.71
N GLY A 256 -10.94 -7.32 -24.35
CA GLY A 256 -11.44 -7.90 -25.60
C GLY A 256 -11.13 -7.04 -26.84
N LEU A 257 -10.18 -6.13 -26.73
CA LEU A 257 -9.73 -5.26 -27.81
C LEU A 257 -8.45 -5.81 -28.46
N ASP A 258 -8.20 -5.43 -29.72
CA ASP A 258 -6.99 -5.83 -30.45
C ASP A 258 -5.88 -4.78 -30.19
N PRO A 259 -4.76 -5.14 -29.55
CA PRO A 259 -3.66 -4.21 -29.29
C PRO A 259 -3.06 -3.57 -30.57
N ALA A 260 -3.17 -4.25 -31.72
CA ALA A 260 -2.71 -3.71 -33.00
C ALA A 260 -3.62 -2.58 -33.53
N ARG A 261 -4.85 -2.49 -33.02
CA ARG A 261 -5.86 -1.49 -33.46
C ARG A 261 -6.07 -0.36 -32.46
N VAL A 262 -5.59 -0.51 -31.22
CA VAL A 262 -5.72 0.50 -30.18
C VAL A 262 -4.38 1.25 -30.04
N PRO A 263 -4.22 2.44 -30.62
CA PRO A 263 -3.01 3.23 -30.49
C PRO A 263 -2.79 3.63 -29.02
N ILE A 264 -1.53 3.51 -28.55
CA ILE A 264 -1.12 3.98 -27.23
C ILE A 264 -0.50 5.37 -27.40
N GLU A 265 -1.21 6.39 -26.92
CA GLU A 265 -0.77 7.79 -26.92
C GLU A 265 0.09 8.04 -25.67
N ARG A 266 1.38 8.29 -25.86
CA ARG A 266 2.36 8.51 -24.78
C ARG A 266 2.58 9.99 -24.56
N SER A 267 2.74 10.43 -23.28
CA SER A 267 3.10 11.83 -22.99
C SER A 267 4.53 12.20 -23.37
N GLY A 268 5.38 11.19 -23.63
CA GLY A 268 6.77 11.37 -24.10
C GLY A 268 7.78 11.76 -23.03
N THR A 269 7.38 11.88 -21.78
CA THR A 269 8.30 12.13 -20.65
C THR A 269 8.89 10.80 -20.12
N LYS A 270 10.10 10.84 -19.54
CA LYS A 270 10.69 9.64 -18.89
C LYS A 270 9.93 9.20 -17.65
N ARG A 271 9.24 10.11 -16.98
CA ARG A 271 8.47 9.88 -15.75
C ARG A 271 7.00 10.10 -16.04
N GLY A 272 6.14 9.37 -15.35
CA GLY A 272 4.69 9.57 -15.41
C GLY A 272 4.25 10.89 -14.77
N TRP A 273 4.89 11.28 -13.66
CA TRP A 273 4.68 12.53 -12.93
C TRP A 273 5.95 12.96 -12.18
N PRO A 274 6.04 14.23 -11.68
CA PRO A 274 7.12 14.66 -10.80
C PRO A 274 7.18 13.78 -9.53
N GLY A 275 8.36 13.24 -9.21
CA GLY A 275 8.53 12.32 -8.06
C GLY A 275 8.24 10.84 -8.36
N ASP A 276 7.88 10.48 -9.60
CA ASP A 276 7.79 9.08 -10.01
C ASP A 276 9.19 8.45 -10.09
N VAL A 277 9.41 7.37 -9.33
CA VAL A 277 10.64 6.57 -9.40
C VAL A 277 10.54 5.64 -10.60
N THR A 278 11.41 5.81 -11.58
CA THR A 278 11.33 5.09 -12.87
C THR A 278 11.70 3.62 -12.78
N GLN A 279 12.60 3.26 -11.84
CA GLN A 279 13.03 1.89 -11.59
C GLN A 279 13.06 1.63 -10.08
N VAL A 280 12.43 0.55 -9.66
CA VAL A 280 12.42 0.10 -8.26
C VAL A 280 12.82 -1.37 -8.24
N ARG A 281 13.91 -1.70 -7.51
CA ARG A 281 14.29 -3.08 -7.23
C ARG A 281 14.61 -3.19 -5.75
N LEU A 282 13.78 -3.90 -5.01
CA LEU A 282 13.95 -4.11 -3.57
C LEU A 282 14.64 -5.44 -3.32
N ASP A 283 15.57 -5.46 -2.38
CA ASP A 283 16.21 -6.68 -1.91
C ASP A 283 15.25 -7.42 -0.96
N THR A 284 14.89 -8.64 -1.30
CA THR A 284 13.93 -9.46 -0.54
C THR A 284 14.58 -10.53 0.32
N ARG A 285 15.91 -10.60 0.33
CA ARG A 285 16.66 -11.67 1.04
C ARG A 285 16.34 -11.75 2.52
N LYS A 286 15.98 -10.63 3.16
CA LYS A 286 15.61 -10.60 4.57
C LYS A 286 14.29 -11.33 4.84
N MET A 287 13.27 -11.15 3.99
CA MET A 287 12.02 -11.92 4.05
C MET A 287 12.23 -13.40 3.67
N GLU A 288 13.09 -13.65 2.68
CA GLU A 288 13.45 -15.02 2.28
C GLU A 288 14.18 -15.78 3.40
N ALA A 289 15.04 -15.09 4.17
CA ALA A 289 15.72 -15.67 5.32
C ALA A 289 14.75 -16.05 6.46
N LEU A 290 13.61 -15.35 6.58
CA LEU A 290 12.51 -15.76 7.47
C LEU A 290 11.77 -16.99 6.96
N GLY A 291 11.88 -17.32 5.66
CA GLY A 291 11.22 -18.44 5.02
C GLY A 291 10.04 -18.06 4.11
N TRP A 292 9.79 -16.77 3.86
CA TRP A 292 8.74 -16.34 2.95
C TRP A 292 9.27 -15.95 1.56
N ARG A 293 8.53 -16.31 0.54
CA ARG A 293 8.74 -15.88 -0.85
C ARG A 293 7.39 -15.62 -1.53
N PRO A 294 7.34 -14.67 -2.49
CA PRO A 294 6.14 -14.49 -3.29
C PRO A 294 5.82 -15.76 -4.09
N SER A 295 4.55 -16.05 -4.28
CA SER A 295 4.09 -17.27 -4.97
C SER A 295 4.08 -17.14 -6.49
N ILE A 296 3.96 -15.90 -7.00
CA ILE A 296 3.87 -15.59 -8.43
C ILE A 296 4.81 -14.45 -8.83
N SER A 297 5.14 -14.39 -10.12
CA SER A 297 5.97 -13.33 -10.72
C SER A 297 5.22 -11.99 -10.82
N SER A 298 5.95 -10.89 -11.05
CA SER A 298 5.37 -9.57 -11.34
C SER A 298 4.42 -9.62 -12.54
N ALA A 299 4.82 -10.26 -13.62
CA ALA A 299 4.01 -10.40 -14.82
C ALA A 299 2.70 -11.16 -14.55
N GLU A 300 2.76 -12.22 -13.76
CA GLU A 300 1.58 -13.02 -13.41
C GLU A 300 0.65 -12.24 -12.45
N ALA A 301 1.22 -11.55 -11.45
CA ALA A 301 0.48 -10.68 -10.54
C ALA A 301 -0.31 -9.61 -11.31
N VAL A 302 0.33 -8.94 -12.28
CA VAL A 302 -0.32 -7.95 -13.14
C VAL A 302 -1.43 -8.57 -14.00
N ARG A 303 -1.15 -9.66 -14.69
CA ARG A 303 -2.16 -10.32 -15.55
C ARG A 303 -3.37 -10.83 -14.76
N ARG A 304 -3.13 -11.39 -13.57
CA ARG A 304 -4.19 -11.82 -12.67
C ARG A 304 -5.03 -10.62 -12.21
N SER A 305 -4.38 -9.56 -11.76
CA SER A 305 -5.05 -8.33 -11.30
C SER A 305 -5.87 -7.66 -12.40
N ILE A 306 -5.37 -7.64 -13.65
CA ILE A 306 -6.12 -7.10 -14.79
C ILE A 306 -7.44 -7.87 -14.97
N ARG A 307 -7.41 -9.21 -14.96
CA ARG A 307 -8.64 -10.04 -15.09
C ARG A 307 -9.62 -9.75 -13.95
N GLU A 308 -9.14 -9.77 -12.70
CA GLU A 308 -9.95 -9.49 -11.52
C GLU A 308 -10.59 -8.09 -11.56
N CYS A 309 -9.83 -7.07 -11.97
CA CYS A 309 -10.34 -5.69 -12.10
C CYS A 309 -11.35 -5.54 -13.26
N VAL A 310 -11.12 -6.20 -14.39
CA VAL A 310 -12.06 -6.18 -15.52
C VAL A 310 -13.40 -6.82 -15.12
N GLU A 311 -13.37 -7.93 -14.39
CA GLU A 311 -14.58 -8.59 -13.88
C GLU A 311 -15.35 -7.72 -12.90
N GLN A 312 -14.66 -7.05 -11.98
CA GLN A 312 -15.28 -6.17 -11.00
C GLN A 312 -15.86 -4.89 -11.58
N LEU A 313 -15.27 -4.38 -12.64
CA LEU A 313 -15.68 -3.13 -13.26
C LEU A 313 -16.68 -3.35 -14.40
N ARG A 314 -17.02 -4.60 -14.74
CA ARG A 314 -18.12 -4.90 -15.69
C ARG A 314 -19.46 -4.49 -15.11
#